data_ea1b67112c415d17883193a002a2e51e
#
_entry.id   ea1b67112c415d17883193a002a2e51e
#
_cell.length_a   1.000
_cell.length_b   1.000
_cell.length_c   1.000
_cell.angle_alpha   90.00
_cell.angle_beta   90.00
_cell.angle_gamma   90.00
#
_symmetry.space_group_name_H-M   'P 1'
#
loop_
_entity.id
_entity.type
_entity.pdbx_description
1 polymer ?
#
loop_
_entity_poly.entity_id
_entity_poly.type
_entity_poly.pdbx_seq_one_letter_code
_entity_poly.pdbx_strand_id
1 'polypeptide(L)'
;MKKAITLGVSIFLFCACVTSNVVKTDKSAIKKEVNTLLVNWHKAASDANFKEYFRVLDSTTVYIGTAAEEIWTKEQFANFSKPYFDKGKAWSFTTLERNIYMSESAKIVWFDELIDTWMGTCRGSGVLEKKEDSWKIKQYVLSVVIPNDDIQAVIDIKKKNDAIFLKRY
;
A
#
# COMPACT_ATOMS: atom_id res chain seq x y z
N MET A 1 20.99 77.58 33.60
CA MET A 1 20.41 76.29 34.08
C MET A 1 19.67 75.64 32.95
N LYS A 2 20.27 74.62 32.30
CA LYS A 2 19.67 73.89 31.16
C LYS A 2 19.06 72.60 31.72
N LYS A 3 17.73 72.45 31.60
CA LYS A 3 17.02 71.21 31.97
C LYS A 3 17.08 70.24 30.78
N ALA A 4 17.69 69.07 31.03
CA ALA A 4 17.66 67.95 30.05
C ALA A 4 16.36 67.16 30.23
N ILE A 5 15.61 67.01 29.16
CA ILE A 5 14.42 66.16 29.11
C ILE A 5 14.86 64.81 28.52
N THR A 6 14.81 63.76 29.37
CA THR A 6 15.10 62.38 28.96
C THR A 6 13.80 61.75 28.44
N LEU A 7 13.76 61.50 27.14
CA LEU A 7 12.64 60.82 26.47
C LEU A 7 12.83 59.29 26.60
N GLY A 8 12.04 58.65 27.43
CA GLY A 8 12.06 57.18 27.58
C GLY A 8 11.30 56.52 26.45
N VAL A 9 11.98 55.75 25.62
CA VAL A 9 11.36 54.92 24.57
C VAL A 9 11.00 53.59 25.17
N SER A 10 9.71 53.36 25.41
CA SER A 10 9.15 52.04 25.79
C SER A 10 9.00 51.14 24.53
N ILE A 11 9.84 50.14 24.41
CA ILE A 11 9.72 49.12 23.37
C ILE A 11 8.70 48.08 23.84
N PHE A 12 7.50 48.09 23.24
CA PHE A 12 6.51 47.01 23.41
C PHE A 12 6.87 45.84 22.50
N LEU A 13 7.41 44.76 23.10
CA LEU A 13 7.57 43.48 22.39
C LEU A 13 6.20 42.81 22.28
N PHE A 14 5.60 42.90 21.08
CA PHE A 14 4.43 42.07 20.72
C PHE A 14 4.92 40.64 20.49
N CYS A 15 4.73 39.77 21.47
CA CYS A 15 4.87 38.33 21.32
C CYS A 15 3.63 37.82 20.53
N ALA A 16 3.74 37.71 19.21
CA ALA A 16 2.72 37.08 18.41
C ALA A 16 2.76 35.58 18.64
N CYS A 17 1.84 35.07 19.47
CA CYS A 17 1.58 33.63 19.58
C CYS A 17 1.01 33.15 18.24
N VAL A 18 1.86 32.54 17.41
CA VAL A 18 1.41 31.79 16.24
C VAL A 18 0.75 30.51 16.75
N THR A 19 -0.57 30.52 16.88
CA THR A 19 -1.37 29.32 17.10
C THR A 19 -1.32 28.51 15.79
N SER A 20 -0.44 27.52 15.72
CA SER A 20 -0.49 26.53 14.66
C SER A 20 -1.79 25.73 14.82
N ASN A 21 -2.75 25.99 13.97
CA ASN A 21 -3.92 25.12 13.81
C ASN A 21 -3.41 23.75 13.32
N VAL A 22 -3.18 22.82 14.24
CA VAL A 22 -2.93 21.42 13.90
C VAL A 22 -4.24 20.90 13.30
N VAL A 23 -4.30 20.85 11.98
CA VAL A 23 -5.41 20.19 11.29
C VAL A 23 -5.40 18.73 11.74
N LYS A 24 -6.37 18.37 12.57
CA LYS A 24 -6.52 17.02 13.08
C LYS A 24 -6.82 16.10 11.88
N THR A 25 -5.85 15.28 11.51
CA THR A 25 -6.00 14.32 10.42
C THR A 25 -7.13 13.35 10.73
N ASP A 26 -8.15 13.31 9.87
CA ASP A 26 -9.26 12.35 10.00
C ASP A 26 -8.81 10.97 9.51
N LYS A 27 -8.34 10.17 10.47
CA LYS A 27 -7.89 8.79 10.21
C LYS A 27 -9.00 7.89 9.67
N SER A 28 -10.27 8.15 10.02
CA SER A 28 -11.40 7.37 9.53
C SER A 28 -11.66 7.64 8.05
N ALA A 29 -11.63 8.91 7.65
CA ALA A 29 -11.75 9.29 6.24
C ALA A 29 -10.64 8.68 5.39
N ILE A 30 -9.40 8.68 5.88
CA ILE A 30 -8.26 8.06 5.19
C ILE A 30 -8.46 6.55 5.02
N LYS A 31 -8.88 5.84 6.07
CA LYS A 31 -9.19 4.40 5.97
C LYS A 31 -10.23 4.11 4.90
N LYS A 32 -11.29 4.91 4.85
CA LYS A 32 -12.35 4.78 3.84
C LYS A 32 -11.83 5.05 2.43
N GLU A 33 -11.03 6.10 2.25
CA GLU A 33 -10.39 6.44 0.96
C GLU A 33 -9.51 5.30 0.44
N VAL A 34 -8.60 4.80 1.30
CA VAL A 34 -7.70 3.69 0.96
C VAL A 34 -8.48 2.41 0.69
N ASN A 35 -9.50 2.08 1.51
CA ASN A 35 -10.33 0.91 1.25
C ASN A 35 -11.03 0.98 -0.10
N THR A 36 -11.59 2.13 -0.45
CA THR A 36 -12.23 2.35 -1.75
C THR A 36 -11.24 2.20 -2.91
N LEU A 37 -10.02 2.72 -2.75
CA LEU A 37 -8.95 2.54 -3.74
C LEU A 37 -8.65 1.06 -3.97
N LEU A 38 -8.46 0.28 -2.90
CA LEU A 38 -8.11 -1.14 -2.98
C LEU A 38 -9.25 -1.98 -3.58
N VAL A 39 -10.52 -1.68 -3.22
CA VAL A 39 -11.68 -2.32 -3.86
C VAL A 39 -11.71 -2.06 -5.36
N ASN A 40 -11.52 -0.80 -5.77
CA ASN A 40 -11.48 -0.43 -7.18
C ASN A 40 -10.27 -1.03 -7.92
N TRP A 41 -9.14 -1.19 -7.22
CA TRP A 41 -7.94 -1.82 -7.77
C TRP A 41 -8.19 -3.30 -8.10
N HIS A 42 -8.77 -4.07 -7.18
CA HIS A 42 -9.16 -5.47 -7.46
C HIS A 42 -10.22 -5.56 -8.56
N LYS A 43 -11.20 -4.63 -8.53
CA LYS A 43 -12.20 -4.57 -9.60
C LYS A 43 -11.59 -4.29 -10.97
N ALA A 44 -10.59 -3.42 -11.05
CA ALA A 44 -9.90 -3.13 -12.32
C ALA A 44 -9.22 -4.39 -12.91
N ALA A 45 -8.72 -5.31 -12.08
CA ALA A 45 -8.20 -6.59 -12.56
C ALA A 45 -9.31 -7.49 -13.10
N SER A 46 -10.43 -7.63 -12.38
CA SER A 46 -11.56 -8.46 -12.81
C SER A 46 -12.23 -7.94 -14.07
N ASP A 47 -12.23 -6.63 -14.27
CA ASP A 47 -12.77 -5.96 -15.46
C ASP A 47 -11.74 -5.90 -16.61
N ALA A 48 -10.55 -6.45 -16.43
CA ALA A 48 -9.43 -6.35 -17.38
C ALA A 48 -9.06 -4.89 -17.75
N ASN A 49 -9.28 -3.95 -16.82
CA ASN A 49 -8.95 -2.55 -17.02
C ASN A 49 -7.49 -2.28 -16.65
N PHE A 50 -6.59 -2.61 -17.59
CA PHE A 50 -5.14 -2.48 -17.42
C PHE A 50 -4.71 -1.07 -16.95
N LYS A 51 -5.27 -0.04 -17.60
CA LYS A 51 -4.91 1.36 -17.30
C LYS A 51 -5.21 1.72 -15.85
N GLU A 52 -6.42 1.43 -15.38
CA GLU A 52 -6.84 1.75 -14.01
C GLU A 52 -6.10 0.89 -12.97
N TYR A 53 -5.84 -0.39 -13.28
CA TYR A 53 -5.07 -1.27 -12.42
C TYR A 53 -3.66 -0.73 -12.16
N PHE A 54 -2.94 -0.35 -13.21
CA PHE A 54 -1.56 0.15 -13.11
C PHE A 54 -1.45 1.62 -12.71
N ARG A 55 -2.52 2.41 -12.83
CA ARG A 55 -2.55 3.83 -12.42
C ARG A 55 -2.29 4.03 -10.93
N VAL A 56 -2.79 3.14 -10.09
CA VAL A 56 -2.65 3.25 -8.62
C VAL A 56 -1.31 2.75 -8.10
N LEU A 57 -0.56 2.00 -8.90
CA LEU A 57 0.80 1.59 -8.56
C LEU A 57 1.77 2.76 -8.72
N ASP A 58 2.62 3.00 -7.74
CA ASP A 58 3.73 3.97 -7.84
C ASP A 58 4.73 3.54 -8.91
N SER A 59 5.52 4.46 -9.43
CA SER A 59 6.60 4.13 -10.38
C SER A 59 7.66 3.20 -9.80
N THR A 60 7.84 3.21 -8.47
CA THR A 60 8.79 2.40 -7.72
C THR A 60 8.13 1.22 -7.01
N THR A 61 6.91 0.85 -7.39
CA THR A 61 6.20 -0.28 -6.77
C THR A 61 7.00 -1.58 -6.91
N VAL A 62 7.03 -2.33 -5.81
CA VAL A 62 7.47 -3.74 -5.80
C VAL A 62 6.22 -4.61 -5.64
N TYR A 63 5.96 -5.47 -6.60
CA TYR A 63 4.90 -6.48 -6.53
C TYR A 63 5.53 -7.85 -6.29
N ILE A 64 5.09 -8.55 -5.24
CA ILE A 64 5.57 -9.86 -4.87
C ILE A 64 4.41 -10.83 -5.04
N GLY A 65 4.55 -11.78 -5.95
CA GLY A 65 3.57 -12.82 -6.21
C GLY A 65 3.74 -14.03 -5.30
N THR A 66 3.06 -15.12 -5.65
CA THR A 66 2.98 -16.31 -4.79
C THR A 66 4.18 -17.25 -4.92
N ALA A 67 4.95 -17.16 -5.99
CA ALA A 67 6.18 -17.92 -6.18
C ALA A 67 7.40 -17.12 -5.71
N ALA A 68 8.45 -17.81 -5.27
CA ALA A 68 9.62 -17.19 -4.66
C ALA A 68 10.39 -16.25 -5.63
N GLU A 69 10.30 -16.51 -6.93
CA GLU A 69 10.93 -15.70 -7.97
C GLU A 69 10.08 -14.52 -8.45
N GLU A 70 8.84 -14.45 -8.01
CA GLU A 70 7.87 -13.44 -8.45
C GLU A 70 8.04 -12.14 -7.68
N ILE A 71 9.17 -11.47 -7.90
CA ILE A 71 9.47 -10.14 -7.36
C ILE A 71 9.65 -9.21 -8.56
N TRP A 72 8.69 -8.32 -8.77
CA TRP A 72 8.63 -7.45 -9.94
C TRP A 72 8.64 -5.97 -9.61
N THR A 73 9.36 -5.20 -10.42
CA THR A 73 9.08 -3.77 -10.56
C THR A 73 7.70 -3.58 -11.22
N LYS A 74 7.16 -2.37 -11.13
CA LYS A 74 5.90 -2.03 -11.81
C LYS A 74 5.93 -2.38 -13.30
N GLU A 75 7.03 -2.07 -14.00
CA GLU A 75 7.17 -2.33 -15.42
C GLU A 75 7.21 -3.83 -15.73
N GLN A 76 8.01 -4.60 -15.00
CA GLN A 76 8.07 -6.05 -15.14
C GLN A 76 6.70 -6.70 -14.90
N PHE A 77 5.99 -6.24 -13.85
CA PHE A 77 4.66 -6.74 -13.54
C PHE A 77 3.63 -6.35 -14.62
N ALA A 78 3.73 -5.14 -15.17
CA ALA A 78 2.88 -4.72 -16.29
C ALA A 78 3.11 -5.59 -17.52
N ASN A 79 4.35 -5.87 -17.87
CA ASN A 79 4.70 -6.73 -18.99
C ASN A 79 4.21 -8.18 -18.79
N PHE A 80 4.40 -8.73 -17.59
CA PHE A 80 3.91 -10.07 -17.22
C PHE A 80 2.38 -10.16 -17.32
N SER A 81 1.66 -9.17 -16.82
CA SER A 81 0.20 -9.19 -16.71
C SER A 81 -0.53 -8.79 -18.01
N LYS A 82 0.12 -8.02 -18.88
CA LYS A 82 -0.50 -7.50 -20.13
C LYS A 82 -1.25 -8.56 -20.93
N PRO A 83 -0.70 -9.76 -21.20
CA PRO A 83 -1.41 -10.78 -21.97
C PRO A 83 -2.71 -11.28 -21.32
N TYR A 84 -2.81 -11.24 -20.00
CA TYR A 84 -4.03 -11.64 -19.29
C TYR A 84 -5.11 -10.56 -19.41
N PHE A 85 -4.73 -9.30 -19.25
CA PHE A 85 -5.64 -8.18 -19.44
C PHE A 85 -6.14 -8.09 -20.90
N ASP A 86 -5.28 -8.33 -21.88
CA ASP A 86 -5.65 -8.28 -23.30
C ASP A 86 -6.66 -9.37 -23.70
N LYS A 87 -6.71 -10.48 -22.95
CA LYS A 87 -7.73 -11.53 -23.12
C LYS A 87 -9.10 -11.16 -22.53
N GLY A 88 -9.23 -9.97 -21.95
CA GLY A 88 -10.48 -9.48 -21.36
C GLY A 88 -10.80 -10.04 -19.98
N LYS A 89 -9.88 -10.79 -19.34
CA LYS A 89 -10.02 -11.31 -17.99
C LYS A 89 -8.63 -11.55 -17.41
N ALA A 90 -8.23 -10.75 -16.41
CA ALA A 90 -6.97 -10.95 -15.71
C ALA A 90 -7.18 -11.93 -14.52
N TRP A 91 -7.43 -11.41 -13.33
CA TRP A 91 -7.76 -12.21 -12.16
C TRP A 91 -8.88 -11.54 -11.39
N SER A 92 -9.61 -12.33 -10.60
CA SER A 92 -10.69 -11.84 -9.77
C SER A 92 -10.43 -12.25 -8.33
N PHE A 93 -10.41 -11.25 -7.44
CA PHE A 93 -10.24 -11.43 -6.01
C PHE A 93 -11.47 -10.87 -5.29
N THR A 94 -12.04 -11.66 -4.39
CA THR A 94 -13.12 -11.23 -3.51
C THR A 94 -12.54 -10.97 -2.12
N THR A 95 -12.57 -9.73 -1.67
CA THR A 95 -12.10 -9.38 -0.32
C THR A 95 -13.05 -9.98 0.71
N LEU A 96 -12.51 -10.80 1.63
CA LEU A 96 -13.23 -11.39 2.76
C LEU A 96 -13.07 -10.50 4.00
N GLU A 97 -11.85 -10.02 4.25
CA GLU A 97 -11.50 -9.16 5.36
C GLU A 97 -10.37 -8.20 4.94
N ARG A 98 -10.35 -6.97 5.48
CA ARG A 98 -9.24 -6.03 5.28
C ARG A 98 -9.04 -5.18 6.51
N ASN A 99 -7.80 -5.11 6.96
CA ASN A 99 -7.37 -4.26 8.06
C ASN A 99 -6.44 -3.17 7.53
N ILE A 100 -6.69 -1.91 7.92
CA ILE A 100 -5.94 -0.75 7.43
C ILE A 100 -5.35 -0.02 8.63
N TYR A 101 -4.03 0.16 8.59
CA TYR A 101 -3.22 0.83 9.59
C TYR A 101 -2.52 2.05 8.97
N MET A 102 -2.03 2.98 9.77
CA MET A 102 -1.33 4.15 9.26
C MET A 102 -0.30 4.71 10.22
N SER A 103 0.70 5.40 9.69
CA SER A 103 1.68 6.17 10.44
C SER A 103 1.03 7.34 11.18
N GLU A 104 1.75 7.93 12.14
CA GLU A 104 1.29 9.14 12.85
C GLU A 104 1.03 10.31 11.91
N SER A 105 1.91 10.49 10.91
CA SER A 105 1.76 11.52 9.88
C SER A 105 0.60 11.25 8.92
N ALA A 106 0.03 10.04 8.95
CA ALA A 106 -1.00 9.57 8.04
C ALA A 106 -0.64 9.68 6.54
N LYS A 107 0.67 9.73 6.22
CA LYS A 107 1.18 9.74 4.84
C LYS A 107 1.56 8.35 4.34
N ILE A 108 1.77 7.41 5.26
CA ILE A 108 2.04 6.01 4.97
C ILE A 108 0.91 5.18 5.59
N VAL A 109 0.34 4.32 4.78
CA VAL A 109 -0.68 3.35 5.18
C VAL A 109 -0.18 1.96 4.82
N TRP A 110 -0.40 0.99 5.70
CA TRP A 110 -0.23 -0.41 5.37
C TRP A 110 -1.51 -1.17 5.66
N PHE A 111 -1.68 -2.28 5.00
CA PHE A 111 -2.86 -3.11 5.14
C PHE A 111 -2.53 -4.59 5.01
N ASP A 112 -3.39 -5.41 5.54
CA ASP A 112 -3.52 -6.81 5.21
C ASP A 112 -4.96 -7.12 4.81
N GLU A 113 -5.12 -8.18 4.02
CA GLU A 113 -6.44 -8.64 3.58
C GLU A 113 -6.46 -10.16 3.41
N LEU A 114 -7.60 -10.77 3.72
CA LEU A 114 -7.95 -12.10 3.26
C LEU A 114 -8.80 -11.98 2.02
N ILE A 115 -8.45 -12.72 1.00
CA ILE A 115 -9.12 -12.71 -0.30
C ILE A 115 -9.41 -14.14 -0.76
N ASP A 116 -10.60 -14.32 -1.34
CA ASP A 116 -10.95 -15.54 -2.07
C ASP A 116 -10.50 -15.38 -3.53
N THR A 117 -9.79 -16.40 -4.03
CA THR A 117 -9.17 -16.41 -5.35
C THR A 117 -9.32 -17.78 -6.00
N TRP A 118 -8.94 -17.90 -7.30
CA TRP A 118 -8.87 -19.20 -7.96
C TRP A 118 -7.84 -20.17 -7.33
N MET A 119 -6.91 -19.66 -6.52
CA MET A 119 -5.94 -20.45 -5.74
C MET A 119 -6.48 -20.85 -4.35
N GLY A 120 -7.75 -20.57 -4.05
CA GLY A 120 -8.33 -20.62 -2.72
C GLY A 120 -8.05 -19.36 -1.91
N THR A 121 -8.07 -19.49 -0.58
CA THR A 121 -7.84 -18.37 0.32
C THR A 121 -6.39 -17.90 0.22
N CYS A 122 -6.22 -16.60 -0.05
CA CYS A 122 -4.92 -15.94 -0.07
C CYS A 122 -4.88 -14.79 0.95
N ARG A 123 -3.67 -14.42 1.33
CA ARG A 123 -3.40 -13.19 2.09
C ARG A 123 -2.70 -12.20 1.21
N GLY A 124 -3.29 -11.03 1.05
CA GLY A 124 -2.65 -9.85 0.49
C GLY A 124 -2.15 -8.95 1.61
N SER A 125 -1.03 -8.27 1.40
CA SER A 125 -0.61 -7.16 2.25
C SER A 125 0.12 -6.12 1.42
N GLY A 126 0.12 -4.88 1.87
CA GLY A 126 0.78 -3.84 1.09
C GLY A 126 0.95 -2.53 1.84
N VAL A 127 1.69 -1.65 1.19
CA VAL A 127 2.00 -0.31 1.67
C VAL A 127 1.57 0.71 0.63
N LEU A 128 0.88 1.76 1.09
CA LEU A 128 0.55 2.93 0.27
C LEU A 128 1.21 4.18 0.84
N GLU A 129 1.57 5.07 -0.05
CA GLU A 129 2.09 6.40 0.26
C GLU A 129 1.17 7.47 -0.34
N LYS A 130 0.87 8.51 0.44
CA LYS A 130 0.17 9.70 -0.07
C LYS A 130 1.17 10.56 -0.85
N LYS A 131 0.92 10.70 -2.15
CA LYS A 131 1.67 11.59 -3.03
C LYS A 131 0.74 12.69 -3.53
N GLU A 132 1.05 13.93 -3.17
CA GLU A 132 0.17 15.06 -3.42
C GLU A 132 -1.25 14.73 -2.91
N ASP A 133 -2.24 14.67 -3.78
CA ASP A 133 -3.63 14.40 -3.44
C ASP A 133 -4.07 12.95 -3.71
N SER A 134 -3.14 12.04 -4.05
CA SER A 134 -3.47 10.66 -4.40
C SER A 134 -2.67 9.63 -3.62
N TRP A 135 -3.30 8.50 -3.30
CA TRP A 135 -2.63 7.33 -2.74
C TRP A 135 -2.02 6.49 -3.86
N LYS A 136 -0.79 6.00 -3.61
CA LYS A 136 -0.09 5.09 -4.51
C LYS A 136 0.37 3.87 -3.75
N ILE A 137 0.16 2.68 -4.34
CA ILE A 137 0.67 1.42 -3.81
C ILE A 137 2.17 1.37 -4.05
N LYS A 138 2.94 1.21 -2.98
CA LYS A 138 4.41 1.10 -3.00
C LYS A 138 4.87 -0.34 -2.98
N GLN A 139 4.13 -1.19 -2.31
CA GLN A 139 4.40 -2.61 -2.22
C GLN A 139 3.09 -3.38 -2.12
N TYR A 140 3.05 -4.54 -2.74
CA TYR A 140 2.01 -5.54 -2.53
C TYR A 140 2.64 -6.92 -2.49
N VAL A 141 2.19 -7.75 -1.56
CA VAL A 141 2.60 -9.14 -1.41
C VAL A 141 1.34 -10.00 -1.43
N LEU A 142 1.35 -11.06 -2.22
CA LEU A 142 0.29 -12.06 -2.30
C LEU A 142 0.85 -13.42 -1.87
N SER A 143 0.16 -14.09 -0.95
CA SER A 143 0.55 -15.42 -0.47
C SER A 143 -0.67 -16.33 -0.35
N VAL A 144 -0.51 -17.60 -0.71
CA VAL A 144 -1.54 -18.62 -0.45
C VAL A 144 -1.55 -18.92 1.05
N VAL A 145 -2.75 -18.98 1.66
CA VAL A 145 -2.92 -19.35 3.06
C VAL A 145 -3.04 -20.87 3.16
N ILE A 146 -2.17 -21.47 3.95
CA ILE A 146 -2.16 -22.92 4.20
C ILE A 146 -2.66 -23.17 5.64
N PRO A 147 -3.70 -23.97 5.86
CA PRO A 147 -4.09 -24.42 7.19
C PRO A 147 -2.95 -25.20 7.86
N ASN A 148 -2.76 -25.01 9.17
CA ASN A 148 -1.68 -25.68 9.90
C ASN A 148 -1.74 -27.21 9.78
N ASP A 149 -2.93 -27.77 9.71
CA ASP A 149 -3.12 -29.23 9.59
C ASP A 149 -2.66 -29.78 8.22
N ASP A 150 -2.61 -28.93 7.19
CA ASP A 150 -2.21 -29.33 5.84
C ASP A 150 -0.73 -29.05 5.55
N ILE A 151 -0.01 -28.42 6.48
CA ILE A 151 1.37 -27.95 6.23
C ILE A 151 2.32 -29.08 5.85
N GLN A 152 2.17 -30.28 6.45
CA GLN A 152 3.03 -31.42 6.15
C GLN A 152 2.85 -31.91 4.71
N ALA A 153 1.61 -31.98 4.22
CA ALA A 153 1.31 -32.33 2.83
C ALA A 153 1.93 -31.34 1.84
N VAL A 154 1.86 -30.04 2.16
CA VAL A 154 2.46 -28.98 1.34
C VAL A 154 4.00 -29.09 1.34
N ILE A 155 4.63 -29.37 2.48
CA ILE A 155 6.08 -29.60 2.58
C ILE A 155 6.49 -30.76 1.67
N ASP A 156 5.76 -31.87 1.71
CA ASP A 156 6.08 -33.05 0.90
C ASP A 156 5.98 -32.78 -0.60
N ILE A 157 4.93 -32.03 -1.02
CA ILE A 157 4.77 -31.60 -2.42
C ILE A 157 5.90 -30.68 -2.87
N LYS A 158 6.31 -29.73 -2.02
CA LYS A 158 7.32 -28.72 -2.36
C LYS A 158 8.76 -29.22 -2.27
N LYS A 159 9.02 -30.27 -1.50
CA LYS A 159 10.36 -30.75 -1.10
C LYS A 159 11.37 -30.78 -2.25
N LYS A 160 10.97 -31.29 -3.42
CA LYS A 160 11.85 -31.36 -4.60
C LYS A 160 12.19 -29.99 -5.15
N ASN A 161 11.20 -29.13 -5.28
CA ASN A 161 11.38 -27.79 -5.83
C ASN A 161 12.16 -26.89 -4.86
N ASP A 162 11.86 -26.99 -3.56
CA ASP A 162 12.58 -26.25 -2.52
C ASP A 162 14.06 -26.66 -2.47
N ALA A 163 14.37 -27.96 -2.60
CA ALA A 163 15.76 -28.43 -2.65
C ALA A 163 16.54 -27.91 -3.87
N ILE A 164 15.88 -27.65 -4.98
CA ILE A 164 16.50 -27.02 -6.17
C ILE A 164 16.67 -25.52 -5.93
N PHE A 165 15.66 -24.87 -5.41
CA PHE A 165 15.66 -23.43 -5.14
C PHE A 165 16.75 -23.03 -4.13
N LEU A 166 16.85 -23.76 -3.01
CA LEU A 166 17.81 -23.51 -1.94
C LEU A 166 19.28 -23.64 -2.37
N LYS A 167 19.57 -24.34 -3.48
CA LYS A 167 20.94 -24.41 -4.02
C LYS A 167 21.46 -23.06 -4.55
N ARG A 168 20.59 -22.05 -4.66
CA ARG A 168 20.97 -20.70 -5.10
C ARG A 168 21.57 -19.85 -3.98
N TYR A 169 21.43 -20.31 -2.75
CA TYR A 169 21.93 -19.67 -1.52
C TYR A 169 22.97 -20.54 -0.81
#